data_be64e09fd979dae10c562cb0093f1c83
#
_entry.id   be64e09fd979dae10c562cb0093f1c83
#
_cell.length_a   1.000
_cell.length_b   1.000
_cell.length_c   1.000
_cell.angle_alpha   90.00
_cell.angle_beta   90.00
_cell.angle_gamma   90.00
#
_symmetry.space_group_name_H-M   'P 1'
#
loop_
_entity.id
_entity.type
_entity.pdbx_description
1 polymer ?
#
loop_
_entity_poly.entity_id
_entity_poly.type
_entity_poly.pdbx_seq_one_letter_code
_entity_poly.pdbx_strand_id
1 'polypeptide(L)'
;MELRQLRAFVKVVEVGSISRAALDLNVVQSALSQQMTKLESELSTRLLQRSPQGVTPTEAGVAFFREAQLTLRHAEQAIRAAQESRLSGTVSVGMAPTTAGVLGMPLMHALRERYPDVRLHMVESLSGHLTSMLNARQLDLAVLFDSHLLPSPDLKTARRWSVMSLLEEDLFFISAKKNTRAKMPSTLKLSQLKNEALILPTGPHGLRSTLDTAFARNKLVPNVVLEIDSLAMLMDAVNAGLGATLQPWAAVARFPDAADRFHMARISETNVQRVNVLCSLSEDELSPVALAARVVLKECAQQLVSRGIWTGARVKPSN
;
A
#
# COMPACT_ATOMS: atom_id res chain seq x y z
N MET A 1 3.35 27.22 22.18
CA MET A 1 2.42 26.15 21.68
C MET A 1 2.55 24.92 22.56
N GLU A 2 1.45 24.35 23.06
CA GLU A 2 1.40 23.20 23.97
C GLU A 2 0.61 22.04 23.35
N LEU A 3 0.93 20.78 23.73
CA LEU A 3 0.19 19.59 23.26
C LEU A 3 -1.32 19.65 23.55
N ARG A 4 -1.70 20.33 24.64
CA ARG A 4 -3.10 20.56 25.00
C ARG A 4 -3.83 21.42 23.94
N GLN A 5 -3.15 22.43 23.39
CA GLN A 5 -3.72 23.28 22.34
C GLN A 5 -3.86 22.49 21.02
N LEU A 6 -2.90 21.62 20.71
CA LEU A 6 -2.98 20.73 19.53
C LEU A 6 -4.16 19.77 19.65
N ARG A 7 -4.35 19.10 20.81
CA ARG A 7 -5.53 18.23 21.06
C ARG A 7 -6.83 18.97 20.90
N ALA A 8 -6.91 20.17 21.46
CA ALA A 8 -8.09 21.02 21.38
C ALA A 8 -8.39 21.40 19.92
N PHE A 9 -7.40 21.80 19.17
CA PHE A 9 -7.54 22.18 17.75
C PHE A 9 -7.97 20.98 16.90
N VAL A 10 -7.29 19.84 17.04
CA VAL A 10 -7.63 18.61 16.30
C VAL A 10 -9.09 18.22 16.58
N LYS A 11 -9.50 18.23 17.85
CA LYS A 11 -10.88 17.89 18.21
C LYS A 11 -11.91 18.86 17.64
N VAL A 12 -11.64 20.16 17.63
CA VAL A 12 -12.51 21.18 17.04
C VAL A 12 -12.69 20.95 15.54
N VAL A 13 -11.64 20.62 14.83
CA VAL A 13 -11.69 20.35 13.38
C VAL A 13 -12.46 19.06 13.09
N GLU A 14 -12.22 17.98 13.85
CA GLU A 14 -12.92 16.70 13.69
C GLU A 14 -14.42 16.80 13.89
N VAL A 15 -14.85 17.57 14.90
CA VAL A 15 -16.24 17.69 15.28
C VAL A 15 -16.96 18.80 14.53
N GLY A 16 -16.22 19.77 13.97
CA GLY A 16 -16.78 20.94 13.28
C GLY A 16 -17.51 21.94 14.19
N SER A 17 -17.35 21.83 15.52
CA SER A 17 -18.05 22.66 16.51
C SER A 17 -17.25 22.84 17.78
N ILE A 18 -17.01 24.09 18.19
CA ILE A 18 -16.31 24.39 19.45
C ILE A 18 -17.11 23.92 20.67
N SER A 19 -18.45 24.10 20.66
CA SER A 19 -19.29 23.68 21.77
C SER A 19 -19.27 22.17 21.99
N ARG A 20 -19.36 21.40 20.89
CA ARG A 20 -19.36 19.95 20.94
C ARG A 20 -17.97 19.41 21.29
N ALA A 21 -16.90 20.00 20.74
CA ALA A 21 -15.53 19.66 21.11
C ALA A 21 -15.23 19.94 22.58
N ALA A 22 -15.79 21.02 23.14
CA ALA A 22 -15.65 21.36 24.56
C ALA A 22 -16.30 20.30 25.46
N LEU A 23 -17.48 19.78 25.08
CA LEU A 23 -18.14 18.67 25.78
C LEU A 23 -17.28 17.39 25.72
N ASP A 24 -16.80 17.03 24.54
CA ASP A 24 -15.94 15.83 24.36
C ASP A 24 -14.63 15.91 25.14
N LEU A 25 -14.09 17.12 25.32
CA LEU A 25 -12.86 17.37 26.06
C LEU A 25 -13.06 17.66 27.56
N ASN A 26 -14.30 17.66 28.04
CA ASN A 26 -14.67 18.01 29.43
C ASN A 26 -14.16 19.38 29.86
N VAL A 27 -14.25 20.38 29.00
CA VAL A 27 -13.86 21.78 29.27
C VAL A 27 -15.00 22.76 29.00
N VAL A 28 -14.92 23.96 29.56
CA VAL A 28 -15.89 25.01 29.29
C VAL A 28 -15.62 25.57 27.86
N GLN A 29 -16.74 25.80 27.11
CA GLN A 29 -16.68 26.31 25.74
C GLN A 29 -15.88 27.62 25.62
N SER A 30 -16.01 28.55 26.55
CA SER A 30 -15.29 29.82 26.57
C SER A 30 -13.76 29.61 26.69
N ALA A 31 -13.34 28.67 27.54
CA ALA A 31 -11.93 28.31 27.70
C ALA A 31 -11.37 27.69 26.43
N LEU A 32 -12.11 26.78 25.78
CA LEU A 32 -11.69 26.19 24.51
C LEU A 32 -11.60 27.23 23.40
N SER A 33 -12.58 28.16 23.32
CA SER A 33 -12.53 29.27 22.35
C SER A 33 -11.32 30.17 22.57
N GLN A 34 -10.98 30.49 23.83
CA GLN A 34 -9.77 31.26 24.17
C GLN A 34 -8.48 30.53 23.81
N GLN A 35 -8.44 29.20 24.03
CA GLN A 35 -7.30 28.38 23.61
C GLN A 35 -7.08 28.42 22.08
N MET A 36 -8.14 28.38 21.28
CA MET A 36 -8.03 28.48 19.82
C MET A 36 -7.52 29.87 19.41
N THR A 37 -8.08 30.94 20.00
CA THR A 37 -7.63 32.31 19.72
C THR A 37 -6.16 32.50 20.12
N LYS A 38 -5.75 31.97 21.28
CA LYS A 38 -4.35 32.02 21.73
C LYS A 38 -3.41 31.29 20.76
N LEU A 39 -3.79 30.06 20.30
CA LEU A 39 -3.03 29.29 19.32
C LEU A 39 -2.87 30.04 18.00
N GLU A 40 -3.95 30.61 17.46
CA GLU A 40 -3.92 31.42 16.23
C GLU A 40 -3.06 32.66 16.37
N SER A 41 -3.11 33.32 17.55
CA SER A 41 -2.27 34.45 17.87
C SER A 41 -0.78 34.10 17.97
N GLU A 42 -0.42 32.99 18.64
CA GLU A 42 0.95 32.47 18.72
C GLU A 42 1.55 32.16 17.35
N LEU A 43 0.71 31.68 16.42
CA LEU A 43 1.12 31.33 15.05
C LEU A 43 0.99 32.52 14.08
N SER A 44 0.43 33.66 14.54
CA SER A 44 0.10 34.81 13.69
C SER A 44 -0.70 34.44 12.44
N THR A 45 -1.53 33.38 12.55
CA THR A 45 -2.26 32.78 11.43
C THR A 45 -3.61 32.27 11.86
N ARG A 46 -4.66 32.59 11.09
CA ARG A 46 -5.98 32.00 11.32
C ARG A 46 -6.03 30.58 10.82
N LEU A 47 -6.40 29.68 11.73
CA LEU A 47 -6.52 28.24 11.43
C LEU A 47 -7.99 27.82 11.23
N LEU A 48 -8.94 28.58 11.80
CA LEU A 48 -10.36 28.25 11.82
C LEU A 48 -11.19 29.39 11.22
N GLN A 49 -12.19 29.02 10.42
CA GLN A 49 -13.28 29.88 9.98
C GLN A 49 -14.53 29.54 10.80
N ARG A 50 -15.13 30.56 11.41
CA ARG A 50 -16.37 30.43 12.22
C ARG A 50 -17.55 30.91 11.40
N SER A 51 -18.60 30.12 11.34
CA SER A 51 -19.85 30.45 10.68
C SER A 51 -21.05 30.04 11.55
N PRO A 52 -22.28 30.48 11.23
CA PRO A 52 -23.50 30.00 11.91
C PRO A 52 -23.69 28.48 11.79
N GLN A 53 -23.11 27.85 10.77
CA GLN A 53 -23.19 26.40 10.50
C GLN A 53 -22.11 25.61 11.28
N GLY A 54 -21.16 26.27 11.93
CA GLY A 54 -20.09 25.62 12.69
C GLY A 54 -18.71 26.19 12.42
N VAL A 55 -17.72 25.32 12.56
CA VAL A 55 -16.29 25.70 12.41
C VAL A 55 -15.65 24.80 11.36
N THR A 56 -14.98 25.42 10.39
CA THR A 56 -14.20 24.73 9.35
C THR A 56 -12.75 25.20 9.39
N PRO A 57 -11.78 24.36 9.08
CA PRO A 57 -10.38 24.77 8.97
C PRO A 57 -10.14 25.67 7.74
N THR A 58 -9.26 26.64 7.85
CA THR A 58 -8.68 27.37 6.71
C THR A 58 -7.69 26.45 5.95
N GLU A 59 -7.15 26.89 4.81
CA GLU A 59 -6.08 26.16 4.12
C GLU A 59 -4.88 25.93 5.05
N ALA A 60 -4.44 26.97 5.78
CA ALA A 60 -3.42 26.85 6.82
C ALA A 60 -3.86 25.90 7.95
N GLY A 61 -5.14 25.95 8.33
CA GLY A 61 -5.74 25.05 9.32
C GLY A 61 -5.70 23.59 8.89
N VAL A 62 -5.96 23.27 7.61
CA VAL A 62 -5.84 21.91 7.08
C VAL A 62 -4.40 21.40 7.11
N ALA A 63 -3.44 22.24 6.72
CA ALA A 63 -2.02 21.91 6.80
C ALA A 63 -1.58 21.68 8.25
N PHE A 64 -1.96 22.59 9.15
CA PHE A 64 -1.67 22.49 10.57
C PHE A 64 -2.33 21.28 11.24
N PHE A 65 -3.56 20.91 10.86
CA PHE A 65 -4.27 19.77 11.39
C PHE A 65 -3.50 18.46 11.18
N ARG A 66 -2.93 18.26 9.99
CA ARG A 66 -2.13 17.07 9.67
C ARG A 66 -0.88 16.97 10.56
N GLU A 67 -0.17 18.08 10.71
CA GLU A 67 1.04 18.11 11.54
C GLU A 67 0.72 18.00 13.05
N ALA A 68 -0.39 18.59 13.50
CA ALA A 68 -0.86 18.46 14.88
C ALA A 68 -1.22 17.00 15.22
N GLN A 69 -1.90 16.28 14.33
CA GLN A 69 -2.19 14.87 14.53
C GLN A 69 -0.92 14.01 14.63
N LEU A 70 0.10 14.31 13.80
CA LEU A 70 1.40 13.64 13.87
C LEU A 70 2.09 13.91 15.19
N THR A 71 2.18 15.18 15.59
CA THR A 71 2.83 15.59 16.83
C THR A 71 2.19 14.90 18.04
N LEU A 72 0.86 14.83 18.08
CA LEU A 72 0.16 14.15 19.17
C LEU A 72 0.46 12.64 19.21
N ARG A 73 0.51 11.98 18.06
CA ARG A 73 0.89 10.56 17.97
C ARG A 73 2.32 10.34 18.46
N HIS A 74 3.28 11.17 18.06
CA HIS A 74 4.67 11.07 18.52
C HIS A 74 4.81 11.31 20.03
N ALA A 75 4.05 12.27 20.57
CA ALA A 75 4.01 12.49 22.02
C ALA A 75 3.48 11.27 22.80
N GLU A 76 2.43 10.65 22.31
CA GLU A 76 1.90 9.41 22.91
C GLU A 76 2.86 8.23 22.77
N GLN A 77 3.61 8.16 21.67
CA GLN A 77 4.66 7.15 21.49
C GLN A 77 5.83 7.35 22.43
N ALA A 78 6.25 8.62 22.64
CA ALA A 78 7.31 8.92 23.61
C ALA A 78 6.94 8.52 25.04
N ILE A 79 5.69 8.76 25.45
CA ILE A 79 5.17 8.31 26.75
C ILE A 79 5.20 6.79 26.85
N ARG A 80 4.71 6.09 25.81
CA ARG A 80 4.72 4.61 25.78
C ARG A 80 6.15 4.06 25.81
N ALA A 81 7.05 4.62 24.99
CA ALA A 81 8.45 4.20 24.98
C ALA A 81 9.16 4.36 26.34
N ALA A 82 8.76 5.35 27.14
CA ALA A 82 9.28 5.55 28.48
C ALA A 82 8.68 4.58 29.52
N GLN A 83 7.47 4.09 29.27
CA GLN A 83 6.72 3.22 30.22
C GLN A 83 6.88 1.73 29.92
N GLU A 84 7.26 1.35 28.70
CA GLU A 84 7.27 -0.05 28.27
C GLU A 84 8.68 -0.53 27.91
N SER A 85 9.10 -1.63 28.53
CA SER A 85 10.31 -2.37 28.13
C SER A 85 10.12 -3.20 26.84
N ARG A 86 8.91 -3.21 26.25
CA ARG A 86 8.55 -3.97 25.04
C ARG A 86 7.89 -3.06 24.00
N LEU A 87 8.23 -3.32 22.74
CA LEU A 87 7.62 -2.62 21.61
C LEU A 87 6.13 -3.00 21.53
N SER A 88 5.25 -2.01 21.64
CA SER A 88 3.80 -2.17 21.57
C SER A 88 3.15 -1.07 20.73
N GLY A 89 1.89 -1.28 20.32
CA GLY A 89 1.13 -0.33 19.52
C GLY A 89 0.53 -0.96 18.26
N THR A 90 0.07 -0.13 17.32
CA THR A 90 -0.55 -0.59 16.08
C THR A 90 0.27 -0.17 14.88
N VAL A 91 0.38 -1.06 13.89
CA VAL A 91 0.92 -0.75 12.56
C VAL A 91 -0.06 -1.21 11.48
N SER A 92 -0.29 -0.34 10.49
CA SER A 92 -1.17 -0.60 9.35
C SER A 92 -0.33 -0.80 8.09
N VAL A 93 -0.46 -1.98 7.47
CA VAL A 93 0.31 -2.39 6.29
C VAL A 93 -0.62 -2.72 5.14
N GLY A 94 -0.44 -2.03 4.01
CA GLY A 94 -1.17 -2.29 2.78
C GLY A 94 -0.36 -3.14 1.79
N MET A 95 -1.02 -4.08 1.11
CA MET A 95 -0.39 -4.90 0.06
C MET A 95 -1.34 -5.13 -1.11
N ALA A 96 -0.79 -5.15 -2.31
CA ALA A 96 -1.54 -5.62 -3.47
C ALA A 96 -1.84 -7.12 -3.36
N PRO A 97 -2.95 -7.62 -3.97
CA PRO A 97 -3.43 -9.00 -3.77
C PRO A 97 -2.39 -10.08 -4.07
N THR A 98 -1.60 -9.93 -5.12
CA THR A 98 -0.53 -10.90 -5.46
C THR A 98 0.57 -10.91 -4.39
N THR A 99 1.01 -9.74 -3.93
CA THR A 99 2.02 -9.61 -2.88
C THR A 99 1.50 -10.16 -1.54
N ALA A 100 0.26 -9.85 -1.18
CA ALA A 100 -0.39 -10.36 0.03
C ALA A 100 -0.47 -11.89 0.04
N GLY A 101 -0.70 -12.51 -1.14
CA GLY A 101 -0.75 -13.96 -1.30
C GLY A 101 0.53 -14.69 -0.92
N VAL A 102 1.70 -14.05 -1.08
CA VAL A 102 3.01 -14.65 -0.77
C VAL A 102 3.57 -14.12 0.54
N LEU A 103 3.51 -12.81 0.77
CA LEU A 103 4.19 -12.14 1.88
C LEU A 103 3.30 -11.98 3.11
N GLY A 104 1.98 -11.97 2.96
CA GLY A 104 1.05 -11.65 4.05
C GLY A 104 1.19 -12.56 5.26
N MET A 105 1.06 -13.88 5.08
CA MET A 105 1.18 -14.85 6.18
C MET A 105 2.58 -14.87 6.80
N PRO A 106 3.69 -14.92 6.04
CA PRO A 106 5.03 -14.82 6.61
C PRO A 106 5.25 -13.56 7.45
N LEU A 107 4.77 -12.40 7.00
CA LEU A 107 4.86 -11.16 7.77
C LEU A 107 4.06 -11.22 9.08
N MET A 108 2.82 -11.74 9.03
CA MET A 108 1.99 -11.88 10.23
C MET A 108 2.65 -12.79 11.27
N HIS A 109 3.20 -13.92 10.86
CA HIS A 109 3.91 -14.83 11.76
C HIS A 109 5.16 -14.19 12.34
N ALA A 110 6.02 -13.59 11.50
CA ALA A 110 7.27 -12.99 11.96
C ALA A 110 7.06 -11.79 12.91
N LEU A 111 6.04 -10.96 12.65
CA LEU A 111 5.70 -9.86 13.55
C LEU A 111 5.13 -10.35 14.87
N ARG A 112 4.23 -11.34 14.85
CA ARG A 112 3.63 -11.89 16.06
C ARG A 112 4.65 -12.60 16.95
N GLU A 113 5.61 -13.30 16.35
CA GLU A 113 6.70 -13.97 17.07
C GLU A 113 7.68 -12.97 17.70
N ARG A 114 8.11 -11.96 16.92
CA ARG A 114 9.13 -11.00 17.34
C ARG A 114 8.58 -9.89 18.23
N TYR A 115 7.33 -9.48 18.00
CA TYR A 115 6.67 -8.36 18.67
C TYR A 115 5.23 -8.72 19.06
N PRO A 116 5.02 -9.58 20.07
CA PRO A 116 3.69 -10.12 20.43
C PRO A 116 2.68 -9.05 20.85
N ASP A 117 3.16 -7.91 21.38
CA ASP A 117 2.33 -6.80 21.86
C ASP A 117 2.01 -5.78 20.75
N VAL A 118 2.46 -6.04 19.51
CA VAL A 118 2.15 -5.21 18.35
C VAL A 118 0.88 -5.70 17.67
N ARG A 119 -0.08 -4.81 17.53
CA ARG A 119 -1.30 -5.05 16.74
C ARG A 119 -1.06 -4.72 15.28
N LEU A 120 -1.08 -5.74 14.43
CA LEU A 120 -0.96 -5.59 12.99
C LEU A 120 -2.35 -5.44 12.35
N HIS A 121 -2.54 -4.38 11.57
CA HIS A 121 -3.69 -4.17 10.68
C HIS A 121 -3.23 -4.37 9.23
N MET A 122 -3.78 -5.38 8.54
CA MET A 122 -3.45 -5.69 7.15
C MET A 122 -4.56 -5.23 6.22
N VAL A 123 -4.20 -4.55 5.15
CA VAL A 123 -5.14 -4.13 4.09
C VAL A 123 -4.69 -4.70 2.76
N GLU A 124 -5.56 -5.50 2.13
CA GLU A 124 -5.39 -5.94 0.76
C GLU A 124 -6.20 -5.05 -0.17
N SER A 125 -5.55 -4.35 -1.09
CA SER A 125 -6.23 -3.50 -2.09
C SER A 125 -5.32 -3.21 -3.28
N LEU A 126 -5.89 -2.55 -4.30
CA LEU A 126 -5.16 -2.14 -5.50
C LEU A 126 -4.20 -0.99 -5.18
N SER A 127 -3.08 -0.90 -5.91
CA SER A 127 -2.02 0.08 -5.66
C SER A 127 -2.53 1.52 -5.61
N GLY A 128 -3.46 1.92 -6.49
CA GLY A 128 -4.04 3.26 -6.50
C GLY A 128 -4.80 3.58 -5.20
N HIS A 129 -5.60 2.63 -4.69
CA HIS A 129 -6.31 2.79 -3.42
C HIS A 129 -5.34 2.81 -2.23
N LEU A 130 -4.36 1.91 -2.22
CA LEU A 130 -3.31 1.90 -1.19
C LEU A 130 -2.53 3.21 -1.15
N THR A 131 -2.22 3.80 -2.32
CA THR A 131 -1.59 5.13 -2.42
C THR A 131 -2.48 6.21 -1.81
N SER A 132 -3.79 6.18 -2.08
CA SER A 132 -4.75 7.10 -1.46
C SER A 132 -4.80 6.95 0.06
N MET A 133 -4.79 5.72 0.57
CA MET A 133 -4.77 5.43 2.01
C MET A 133 -3.46 5.88 2.68
N LEU A 134 -2.31 5.69 2.00
CA LEU A 134 -1.03 6.24 2.47
C LEU A 134 -1.09 7.77 2.56
N ASN A 135 -1.58 8.44 1.50
CA ASN A 135 -1.72 9.90 1.50
C ASN A 135 -2.68 10.40 2.59
N ALA A 136 -3.72 9.63 2.90
CA ALA A 136 -4.65 9.90 3.99
C ALA A 136 -4.11 9.47 5.37
N ARG A 137 -2.88 8.94 5.47
CA ARG A 137 -2.25 8.44 6.70
C ARG A 137 -3.05 7.33 7.40
N GLN A 138 -3.80 6.57 6.64
CA GLN A 138 -4.53 5.38 7.10
C GLN A 138 -3.64 4.13 7.09
N LEU A 139 -2.52 4.17 6.34
CA LEU A 139 -1.49 3.15 6.34
C LEU A 139 -0.15 3.76 6.78
N ASP A 140 0.63 2.98 7.52
CA ASP A 140 2.02 3.31 7.87
C ASP A 140 2.98 2.84 6.78
N LEU A 141 2.72 1.67 6.22
CA LEU A 141 3.53 1.01 5.19
C LEU A 141 2.63 0.51 4.06
N ALA A 142 3.12 0.53 2.82
CA ALA A 142 2.46 -0.19 1.73
C ALA A 142 3.46 -0.80 0.76
N VAL A 143 3.18 -2.01 0.28
CA VAL A 143 3.89 -2.61 -0.85
C VAL A 143 3.09 -2.39 -2.11
N LEU A 144 3.64 -1.60 -3.01
CA LEU A 144 3.03 -1.11 -4.24
C LEU A 144 3.84 -1.52 -5.46
N PHE A 145 3.26 -1.33 -6.64
CA PHE A 145 3.97 -1.51 -7.91
C PHE A 145 4.43 -0.17 -8.46
N ASP A 146 5.67 -0.13 -8.95
CA ASP A 146 6.42 1.07 -9.32
C ASP A 146 5.82 1.89 -10.50
N SER A 147 4.86 1.36 -11.25
CA SER A 147 4.37 2.02 -12.46
C SER A 147 3.78 3.44 -12.27
N HIS A 148 3.59 3.89 -11.01
CA HIS A 148 2.99 5.18 -10.68
C HIS A 148 3.78 6.01 -9.67
N LEU A 149 4.92 5.52 -9.18
CA LEU A 149 5.70 6.18 -8.12
C LEU A 149 7.00 6.84 -8.62
N LEU A 150 7.34 6.66 -9.89
CA LEU A 150 8.39 7.48 -10.52
C LEU A 150 7.86 8.92 -10.68
N PRO A 151 8.69 9.92 -10.40
CA PRO A 151 8.24 11.28 -10.22
C PRO A 151 7.56 11.82 -11.49
N SER A 152 6.23 11.94 -11.43
CA SER A 152 5.54 12.92 -12.25
C SER A 152 6.03 14.31 -11.82
N PRO A 153 6.34 15.23 -12.75
CA PRO A 153 6.89 16.55 -12.43
C PRO A 153 6.03 17.41 -11.49
N ASP A 154 4.75 17.05 -11.32
CA ASP A 154 3.79 17.75 -10.47
C ASP A 154 3.81 17.39 -8.98
N LEU A 155 4.70 16.49 -8.57
CA LEU A 155 4.78 15.98 -7.20
C LEU A 155 5.56 16.88 -6.25
N LYS A 156 5.04 18.08 -5.97
CA LYS A 156 5.34 18.77 -4.71
C LYS A 156 4.96 17.93 -3.46
N THR A 157 4.15 16.90 -3.62
CA THR A 157 3.77 15.92 -2.60
C THR A 157 4.73 14.74 -2.46
N ALA A 158 5.58 14.44 -3.44
CA ALA A 158 6.50 13.29 -3.45
C ALA A 158 7.66 13.40 -2.44
N ARG A 159 7.91 14.56 -1.85
CA ARG A 159 8.98 14.74 -0.84
C ARG A 159 8.67 14.11 0.52
N ARG A 160 7.47 13.57 0.73
CA ARG A 160 7.04 13.01 2.03
C ARG A 160 7.12 11.49 2.13
N TRP A 161 7.42 10.78 1.04
CA TRP A 161 7.45 9.32 1.02
C TRP A 161 8.86 8.79 0.86
N SER A 162 9.23 7.86 1.72
CA SER A 162 10.37 6.98 1.51
C SER A 162 9.91 5.82 0.62
N VAL A 163 10.53 5.69 -0.55
CA VAL A 163 10.25 4.61 -1.50
C VAL A 163 11.48 3.74 -1.62
N MET A 164 11.37 2.49 -1.26
CA MET A 164 12.46 1.52 -1.32
C MET A 164 12.11 0.39 -2.27
N SER A 165 12.96 0.09 -3.24
CA SER A 165 12.81 -1.11 -4.08
C SER A 165 12.89 -2.35 -3.20
N LEU A 166 11.86 -3.20 -3.24
CA LEU A 166 11.80 -4.42 -2.46
C LEU A 166 12.28 -5.63 -3.26
N LEU A 167 11.71 -5.83 -4.44
CA LEU A 167 12.05 -6.92 -5.36
C LEU A 167 11.49 -6.65 -6.77
N GLU A 168 12.02 -7.40 -7.74
CA GLU A 168 11.48 -7.48 -9.11
C GLU A 168 10.84 -8.85 -9.34
N GLU A 169 9.73 -8.89 -10.07
CA GLU A 169 9.02 -10.12 -10.44
C GLU A 169 8.95 -10.28 -11.95
N ASP A 170 9.16 -11.52 -12.42
CA ASP A 170 8.83 -11.92 -13.77
C ASP A 170 7.31 -12.08 -13.92
N LEU A 171 6.79 -11.82 -15.12
CA LEU A 171 5.41 -12.15 -15.47
C LEU A 171 5.34 -13.49 -16.17
N PHE A 172 4.25 -14.18 -15.91
CA PHE A 172 3.95 -15.49 -16.48
C PHE A 172 2.61 -15.43 -17.24
N PHE A 173 2.57 -16.09 -18.36
CA PHE A 173 1.33 -16.50 -18.98
C PHE A 173 0.77 -17.67 -18.17
N ILE A 174 -0.46 -17.56 -17.70
CA ILE A 174 -1.12 -18.53 -16.84
C ILE A 174 -2.45 -18.93 -17.49
N SER A 175 -2.64 -20.22 -17.75
CA SER A 175 -3.87 -20.77 -18.32
C SER A 175 -4.30 -22.05 -17.58
N ALA A 176 -5.56 -22.44 -17.71
CA ALA A 176 -6.06 -23.69 -17.13
C ALA A 176 -5.31 -24.89 -17.71
N LYS A 177 -4.96 -25.83 -16.86
CA LYS A 177 -4.39 -27.10 -17.26
C LYS A 177 -5.51 -28.02 -17.77
N LYS A 178 -5.85 -27.86 -19.05
CA LYS A 178 -6.72 -28.85 -19.71
C LYS A 178 -5.94 -30.15 -19.88
N ASN A 179 -6.61 -31.31 -19.82
CA ASN A 179 -6.03 -32.66 -20.01
C ASN A 179 -5.46 -32.84 -21.45
N THR A 180 -4.77 -31.86 -21.98
CA THR A 180 -4.12 -31.94 -23.29
C THR A 180 -2.70 -32.46 -23.12
N ARG A 181 -2.34 -33.49 -23.88
CA ARG A 181 -0.97 -34.08 -23.91
C ARG A 181 0.11 -33.11 -24.43
N ALA A 182 -0.25 -31.91 -24.89
CA ALA A 182 0.68 -30.93 -25.40
C ALA A 182 1.46 -30.27 -24.24
N LYS A 183 2.78 -30.45 -24.22
CA LYS A 183 3.68 -29.86 -23.23
C LYS A 183 3.82 -28.37 -23.54
N MET A 184 3.30 -27.50 -22.68
CA MET A 184 3.49 -26.07 -22.83
C MET A 184 4.99 -25.71 -22.64
N PRO A 185 5.56 -24.80 -23.44
CA PRO A 185 6.93 -24.36 -23.22
C PRO A 185 7.07 -23.63 -21.88
N SER A 186 8.25 -23.70 -21.28
CA SER A 186 8.54 -23.00 -20.00
C SER A 186 8.65 -21.48 -20.14
N THR A 187 8.85 -21.02 -21.39
CA THR A 187 8.95 -19.57 -21.74
C THR A 187 8.17 -19.27 -23.00
N LEU A 188 7.55 -18.10 -23.04
CA LEU A 188 6.81 -17.58 -24.19
C LEU A 188 7.22 -16.14 -24.48
N LYS A 189 7.12 -15.76 -25.75
CA LYS A 189 7.19 -14.34 -26.20
C LYS A 189 5.78 -13.76 -26.26
N LEU A 190 5.66 -12.46 -26.03
CA LEU A 190 4.38 -11.74 -26.16
C LEU A 190 3.76 -11.93 -27.57
N SER A 191 4.59 -12.03 -28.61
CA SER A 191 4.14 -12.25 -29.99
C SER A 191 3.40 -13.58 -30.19
N GLN A 192 3.67 -14.58 -29.36
CA GLN A 192 3.00 -15.88 -29.40
C GLN A 192 1.60 -15.84 -28.76
N LEU A 193 1.28 -14.75 -28.02
CA LEU A 193 0.01 -14.58 -27.34
C LEU A 193 -1.03 -13.80 -28.16
N LYS A 194 -0.73 -13.45 -29.41
CA LYS A 194 -1.57 -12.61 -30.28
C LYS A 194 -3.02 -13.09 -30.39
N ASN A 195 -3.22 -14.41 -30.42
CA ASN A 195 -4.55 -15.02 -30.60
C ASN A 195 -5.12 -15.62 -29.31
N GLU A 196 -4.38 -15.49 -28.18
CA GLU A 196 -4.83 -16.02 -26.89
C GLU A 196 -5.94 -15.12 -26.32
N ALA A 197 -7.01 -15.75 -25.82
CA ALA A 197 -8.06 -15.04 -25.10
C ALA A 197 -7.54 -14.63 -23.72
N LEU A 198 -7.32 -13.34 -23.49
CA LEU A 198 -6.74 -12.83 -22.27
C LEU A 198 -7.80 -12.28 -21.32
N ILE A 199 -7.64 -12.57 -20.04
CA ILE A 199 -8.38 -12.00 -18.92
C ILE A 199 -7.40 -11.11 -18.16
N LEU A 200 -7.62 -9.81 -18.15
CA LEU A 200 -6.71 -8.84 -17.55
C LEU A 200 -7.46 -7.93 -16.55
N PRO A 201 -6.77 -7.27 -15.64
CA PRO A 201 -7.39 -6.19 -14.85
C PRO A 201 -7.67 -4.96 -15.71
N THR A 202 -8.51 -4.03 -15.22
CA THR A 202 -8.83 -2.77 -15.91
C THR A 202 -7.64 -1.80 -16.01
N GLY A 203 -7.77 -0.79 -16.87
CA GLY A 203 -6.72 0.18 -17.22
C GLY A 203 -6.03 0.90 -16.05
N PRO A 204 -6.72 1.32 -14.96
CA PRO A 204 -6.09 1.97 -13.81
C PRO A 204 -5.16 1.06 -12.98
N HIS A 205 -5.12 -0.23 -13.27
CA HIS A 205 -4.28 -1.19 -12.59
C HIS A 205 -2.82 -1.08 -13.01
N GLY A 206 -1.88 -1.01 -12.08
CA GLY A 206 -0.45 -0.91 -12.38
C GLY A 206 0.07 -2.05 -13.25
N LEU A 207 -0.42 -3.28 -13.05
CA LEU A 207 -0.08 -4.41 -13.92
C LEU A 207 -0.57 -4.20 -15.35
N ARG A 208 -1.82 -3.70 -15.53
CA ARG A 208 -2.37 -3.45 -16.87
C ARG A 208 -1.54 -2.41 -17.62
N SER A 209 -1.17 -1.32 -16.98
CA SER A 209 -0.29 -0.29 -17.57
C SER A 209 1.06 -0.87 -18.03
N THR A 210 1.67 -1.74 -17.23
CA THR A 210 2.91 -2.45 -17.60
C THR A 210 2.71 -3.32 -18.85
N LEU A 211 1.62 -4.08 -18.90
CA LEU A 211 1.30 -4.96 -20.03
C LEU A 211 0.98 -4.16 -21.30
N ASP A 212 0.15 -3.12 -21.20
CA ASP A 212 -0.20 -2.28 -22.34
C ASP A 212 1.04 -1.61 -22.93
N THR A 213 1.95 -1.14 -22.08
CA THR A 213 3.24 -0.60 -22.53
C THR A 213 4.08 -1.66 -23.24
N ALA A 214 4.12 -2.89 -22.69
CA ALA A 214 4.88 -3.98 -23.28
C ALA A 214 4.30 -4.42 -24.64
N PHE A 215 2.99 -4.55 -24.74
CA PHE A 215 2.32 -4.87 -26.01
C PHE A 215 2.53 -3.77 -27.05
N ALA A 216 2.37 -2.50 -26.67
CA ALA A 216 2.58 -1.36 -27.56
C ALA A 216 4.02 -1.30 -28.11
N ARG A 217 5.03 -1.48 -27.26
CA ARG A 217 6.44 -1.53 -27.68
C ARG A 217 6.73 -2.64 -28.68
N ASN A 218 6.03 -3.76 -28.57
CA ASN A 218 6.15 -4.89 -29.50
C ASN A 218 5.19 -4.78 -30.69
N LYS A 219 4.44 -3.67 -30.83
CA LYS A 219 3.44 -3.45 -31.90
C LYS A 219 2.38 -4.55 -31.94
N LEU A 220 1.97 -5.04 -30.78
CA LEU A 220 0.98 -6.09 -30.59
C LEU A 220 -0.29 -5.51 -29.95
N VAL A 221 -1.43 -6.05 -30.36
CA VAL A 221 -2.73 -5.77 -29.71
C VAL A 221 -3.19 -7.04 -29.03
N PRO A 222 -3.34 -7.04 -27.69
CA PRO A 222 -3.82 -8.23 -26.96
C PRO A 222 -5.31 -8.46 -27.23
N ASN A 223 -5.71 -9.72 -27.34
CA ASN A 223 -7.13 -10.11 -27.43
C ASN A 223 -7.70 -10.23 -25.99
N VAL A 224 -8.13 -9.09 -25.42
CA VAL A 224 -8.72 -9.06 -24.07
C VAL A 224 -10.21 -9.40 -24.19
N VAL A 225 -10.61 -10.55 -23.64
CA VAL A 225 -12.00 -11.04 -23.69
C VAL A 225 -12.78 -10.75 -22.41
N LEU A 226 -12.09 -10.58 -21.27
CA LEU A 226 -12.68 -10.19 -19.98
C LEU A 226 -11.76 -9.23 -19.23
N GLU A 227 -12.35 -8.29 -18.50
CA GLU A 227 -11.64 -7.41 -17.57
C GLU A 227 -12.15 -7.67 -16.15
N ILE A 228 -11.24 -8.05 -15.23
CA ILE A 228 -11.59 -8.45 -13.86
C ILE A 228 -10.55 -7.88 -12.88
N ASP A 229 -10.95 -7.03 -11.95
CA ASP A 229 -10.07 -6.40 -10.96
C ASP A 229 -9.82 -7.26 -9.72
N SER A 230 -10.75 -8.14 -9.37
CA SER A 230 -10.56 -9.10 -8.29
C SER A 230 -9.62 -10.22 -8.73
N LEU A 231 -8.46 -10.34 -8.08
CA LEU A 231 -7.51 -11.41 -8.37
C LEU A 231 -8.13 -12.80 -8.18
N ALA A 232 -8.94 -12.99 -7.15
CA ALA A 232 -9.62 -14.26 -6.89
C ALA A 232 -10.55 -14.63 -8.05
N MET A 233 -11.47 -13.73 -8.43
CA MET A 233 -12.38 -13.94 -9.56
C MET A 233 -11.62 -14.14 -10.88
N LEU A 234 -10.55 -13.38 -11.10
CA LEU A 234 -9.72 -13.53 -12.31
C LEU A 234 -9.11 -14.92 -12.39
N MET A 235 -8.53 -15.40 -11.29
CA MET A 235 -7.93 -16.73 -11.25
C MET A 235 -8.97 -17.85 -11.33
N ASP A 236 -10.17 -17.66 -10.79
CA ASP A 236 -11.30 -18.59 -10.95
C ASP A 236 -11.75 -18.66 -12.40
N ALA A 237 -11.85 -17.52 -13.10
CA ALA A 237 -12.18 -17.47 -14.52
C ALA A 237 -11.12 -18.18 -15.39
N VAL A 238 -9.83 -17.98 -15.06
CA VAL A 238 -8.73 -18.71 -15.72
C VAL A 238 -8.84 -20.20 -15.46
N ASN A 239 -9.07 -20.63 -14.22
CA ASN A 239 -9.21 -22.03 -13.85
C ASN A 239 -10.42 -22.69 -14.54
N ALA A 240 -11.50 -21.95 -14.74
CA ALA A 240 -12.67 -22.40 -15.51
C ALA A 240 -12.40 -22.49 -17.02
N GLY A 241 -11.25 -22.02 -17.50
CA GLY A 241 -10.86 -22.05 -18.92
C GLY A 241 -11.54 -20.99 -19.78
N LEU A 242 -12.01 -19.89 -19.19
CA LEU A 242 -12.61 -18.77 -19.91
C LEU A 242 -11.58 -17.92 -20.67
N GLY A 243 -10.31 -18.08 -20.37
CA GLY A 243 -9.16 -17.40 -20.97
C GLY A 243 -7.90 -17.67 -20.19
N ALA A 244 -6.82 -17.01 -20.58
CA ALA A 244 -5.54 -17.01 -19.90
C ALA A 244 -5.25 -15.63 -19.33
N THR A 245 -4.24 -15.51 -18.46
CA THR A 245 -3.85 -14.22 -17.90
C THR A 245 -2.34 -14.02 -17.93
N LEU A 246 -1.91 -12.78 -17.75
CA LEU A 246 -0.52 -12.39 -17.54
C LEU A 246 -0.38 -11.85 -16.11
N GLN A 247 0.20 -12.64 -15.23
CA GLN A 247 0.35 -12.33 -13.80
C GLN A 247 1.75 -12.75 -13.31
N PRO A 248 2.26 -12.20 -12.20
CA PRO A 248 3.40 -12.80 -11.53
C PRO A 248 3.02 -14.18 -10.98
N TRP A 249 4.02 -15.01 -10.71
CA TRP A 249 3.81 -16.30 -10.06
C TRP A 249 3.02 -16.19 -8.75
N ALA A 250 3.20 -15.10 -8.04
CA ALA A 250 2.49 -14.78 -6.80
C ALA A 250 0.95 -14.86 -6.92
N ALA A 251 0.38 -14.73 -8.13
CA ALA A 251 -1.05 -14.89 -8.35
C ALA A 251 -1.55 -16.32 -8.09
N VAL A 252 -0.69 -17.31 -8.27
CA VAL A 252 -1.01 -18.72 -8.03
C VAL A 252 -0.53 -19.23 -6.67
N ALA A 253 0.21 -18.45 -5.91
CA ALA A 253 0.77 -18.87 -4.63
C ALA A 253 -0.27 -19.31 -3.58
N ARG A 254 -1.51 -18.83 -3.72
CA ARG A 254 -2.64 -19.23 -2.85
C ARG A 254 -3.23 -20.62 -3.16
N PHE A 255 -2.83 -21.22 -4.27
CA PHE A 255 -3.33 -22.53 -4.68
C PHE A 255 -2.28 -23.59 -4.35
N PRO A 256 -2.49 -24.44 -3.33
CA PRO A 256 -1.55 -25.53 -2.99
C PRO A 256 -1.31 -26.49 -4.15
N ASP A 257 -2.30 -26.64 -5.02
CA ASP A 257 -2.33 -27.49 -6.20
C ASP A 257 -2.16 -26.70 -7.52
N ALA A 258 -1.49 -25.52 -7.46
CA ALA A 258 -1.30 -24.66 -8.63
C ALA A 258 -0.68 -25.38 -9.83
N ALA A 259 0.26 -26.29 -9.59
CA ALA A 259 0.92 -27.09 -10.62
C ALA A 259 -0.04 -28.06 -11.32
N ASP A 260 -1.12 -28.46 -10.67
CA ASP A 260 -2.14 -29.37 -11.24
C ASP A 260 -3.25 -28.60 -11.96
N ARG A 261 -3.53 -27.36 -11.53
CA ARG A 261 -4.59 -26.50 -12.09
C ARG A 261 -4.14 -25.68 -13.28
N PHE A 262 -2.89 -25.17 -13.24
CA PHE A 262 -2.45 -24.16 -14.18
C PHE A 262 -1.21 -24.60 -14.97
N HIS A 263 -1.20 -24.24 -16.25
CA HIS A 263 0.01 -24.13 -17.02
C HIS A 263 0.61 -22.74 -16.83
N MET A 264 1.91 -22.67 -16.62
CA MET A 264 2.63 -21.41 -16.44
C MET A 264 3.85 -21.36 -17.36
N ALA A 265 3.98 -20.29 -18.13
CA ALA A 265 5.13 -20.04 -18.96
C ALA A 265 5.64 -18.60 -18.70
N ARG A 266 6.92 -18.45 -18.40
CA ARG A 266 7.53 -17.15 -18.15
C ARG A 266 7.58 -16.33 -19.42
N ILE A 267 7.25 -15.06 -19.34
CA ILE A 267 7.41 -14.12 -20.47
C ILE A 267 8.91 -13.80 -20.62
N SER A 268 9.42 -13.97 -21.84
CA SER A 268 10.86 -13.89 -22.09
C SER A 268 11.40 -12.48 -22.32
N GLU A 269 10.53 -11.51 -22.61
CA GLU A 269 10.90 -10.11 -22.78
C GLU A 269 11.34 -9.48 -21.45
N THR A 270 12.55 -8.92 -21.43
CA THR A 270 13.16 -8.34 -20.23
C THR A 270 12.50 -7.06 -19.74
N ASN A 271 11.69 -6.43 -20.58
CA ASN A 271 10.95 -5.19 -20.27
C ASN A 271 9.51 -5.45 -19.75
N VAL A 272 9.19 -6.71 -19.45
CA VAL A 272 7.90 -7.15 -18.93
C VAL A 272 8.06 -7.64 -17.48
N GLN A 273 8.78 -6.85 -16.70
CA GLN A 273 9.00 -7.13 -15.27
C GLN A 273 8.23 -6.13 -14.43
N ARG A 274 7.93 -6.51 -13.22
CA ARG A 274 7.22 -5.68 -12.27
C ARG A 274 8.08 -5.45 -11.03
N VAL A 275 8.28 -4.18 -10.67
CA VAL A 275 9.00 -3.81 -9.46
C VAL A 275 8.01 -3.63 -8.32
N ASN A 276 8.21 -4.34 -7.23
CA ASN A 276 7.54 -4.10 -5.96
C ASN A 276 8.37 -3.09 -5.16
N VAL A 277 7.73 -2.04 -4.69
CA VAL A 277 8.34 -1.02 -3.85
C VAL A 277 7.65 -0.97 -2.50
N LEU A 278 8.43 -0.80 -1.46
CA LEU A 278 7.92 -0.53 -0.12
C LEU A 278 7.90 0.98 0.09
N CYS A 279 6.70 1.50 0.27
CA CYS A 279 6.43 2.90 0.54
C CYS A 279 6.10 3.11 2.01
N SER A 280 6.67 4.15 2.59
CA SER A 280 6.38 4.58 3.97
C SER A 280 6.51 6.09 4.08
N LEU A 281 6.11 6.66 5.20
CA LEU A 281 6.59 7.99 5.59
C LEU A 281 8.11 7.99 5.75
N SER A 282 8.72 9.18 5.83
CA SER A 282 10.13 9.32 6.19
C SER A 282 10.42 8.64 7.54
N GLU A 283 11.66 8.24 7.78
CA GLU A 283 12.04 7.55 9.02
C GLU A 283 11.70 8.36 10.26
N ASP A 284 11.84 9.69 10.18
CA ASP A 284 11.57 10.64 11.26
C ASP A 284 10.06 10.71 11.60
N GLU A 285 9.19 10.35 10.66
CA GLU A 285 7.74 10.38 10.83
C GLU A 285 7.13 9.01 11.15
N LEU A 286 7.90 7.92 10.97
CA LEU A 286 7.45 6.58 11.30
C LEU A 286 7.48 6.32 12.81
N SER A 287 6.44 5.63 13.29
CA SER A 287 6.45 5.11 14.65
C SER A 287 7.52 4.03 14.83
N PRO A 288 8.04 3.82 16.05
CA PRO A 288 8.96 2.70 16.32
C PRO A 288 8.40 1.34 15.88
N VAL A 289 7.09 1.14 16.04
CA VAL A 289 6.40 -0.07 15.59
C VAL A 289 6.40 -0.20 14.07
N ALA A 290 6.14 0.90 13.36
CA ALA A 290 6.17 0.91 11.89
C ALA A 290 7.59 0.73 11.35
N LEU A 291 8.61 1.31 12.00
CA LEU A 291 10.02 1.05 11.67
C LEU A 291 10.38 -0.43 11.82
N ALA A 292 10.01 -1.04 12.96
CA ALA A 292 10.23 -2.46 13.20
C ALA A 292 9.50 -3.34 12.16
N ALA A 293 8.24 -3.03 11.88
CA ALA A 293 7.47 -3.76 10.87
C ALA A 293 8.07 -3.61 9.46
N ARG A 294 8.63 -2.44 9.11
CA ARG A 294 9.34 -2.22 7.84
C ARG A 294 10.56 -3.12 7.70
N VAL A 295 11.34 -3.27 8.77
CA VAL A 295 12.51 -4.16 8.79
C VAL A 295 12.08 -5.61 8.62
N VAL A 296 11.10 -6.07 9.40
CA VAL A 296 10.57 -7.45 9.33
C VAL A 296 10.00 -7.75 7.96
N LEU A 297 9.25 -6.81 7.35
CA LEU A 297 8.69 -6.97 6.02
C LEU A 297 9.79 -7.17 4.97
N LYS A 298 10.84 -6.34 5.01
CA LYS A 298 12.00 -6.48 4.11
C LYS A 298 12.70 -7.83 4.28
N GLU A 299 12.95 -8.23 5.51
CA GLU A 299 13.57 -9.53 5.85
C GLU A 299 12.72 -10.71 5.33
N CYS A 300 11.41 -10.69 5.56
CA CYS A 300 10.49 -11.72 5.06
C CYS A 300 10.54 -11.82 3.53
N ALA A 301 10.47 -10.69 2.81
CA ALA A 301 10.53 -10.68 1.36
C ALA A 301 11.87 -11.27 0.85
N GLN A 302 12.99 -10.86 1.45
CA GLN A 302 14.32 -11.39 1.10
C GLN A 302 14.44 -12.89 1.36
N GLN A 303 13.92 -13.38 2.49
CA GLN A 303 13.93 -14.80 2.83
C GLN A 303 13.08 -15.62 1.87
N LEU A 304 11.91 -15.14 1.49
CA LEU A 304 11.04 -15.84 0.54
C LEU A 304 11.70 -15.97 -0.83
N VAL A 305 12.40 -14.93 -1.29
CA VAL A 305 13.15 -14.95 -2.54
C VAL A 305 14.36 -15.88 -2.45
N SER A 306 15.18 -15.75 -1.40
CA SER A 306 16.42 -16.56 -1.23
C SER A 306 16.13 -18.05 -1.07
N ARG A 307 14.97 -18.41 -0.50
CA ARG A 307 14.51 -19.82 -0.37
C ARG A 307 13.80 -20.34 -1.63
N GLY A 308 13.66 -19.53 -2.68
CA GLY A 308 12.96 -19.91 -3.90
C GLY A 308 11.43 -20.05 -3.76
N ILE A 309 10.87 -19.64 -2.61
CA ILE A 309 9.42 -19.70 -2.35
C ILE A 309 8.69 -18.68 -3.21
N TRP A 310 9.27 -17.51 -3.42
CA TRP A 310 8.73 -16.48 -4.32
C TRP A 310 9.32 -16.68 -5.72
N THR A 311 8.73 -17.60 -6.46
CA THR A 311 9.21 -17.98 -7.79
C THR A 311 9.15 -16.80 -8.77
N GLY A 312 10.22 -16.61 -9.55
CA GLY A 312 10.34 -15.53 -10.53
C GLY A 312 10.62 -14.16 -9.91
N ALA A 313 10.82 -14.10 -8.58
CA ALA A 313 11.20 -12.87 -7.91
C ALA A 313 12.72 -12.79 -7.68
N ARG A 314 13.24 -11.56 -7.69
CA ARG A 314 14.66 -11.24 -7.43
C ARG A 314 14.76 -10.02 -6.52
N VAL A 315 15.62 -10.09 -5.51
CA VAL A 315 15.95 -8.91 -4.70
C VAL A 315 16.88 -8.02 -5.51
N LYS A 316 16.51 -6.74 -5.64
CA LYS A 316 17.40 -5.75 -6.26
C LYS A 316 18.49 -5.36 -5.27
N PRO A 317 19.77 -5.36 -5.64
CA PRO A 317 20.80 -4.82 -4.76
C PRO A 317 20.45 -3.37 -4.43
N SER A 318 20.51 -3.02 -3.14
CA SER A 318 20.35 -1.63 -2.71
C SER A 318 21.55 -0.85 -3.23
N ASN A 319 21.29 0.11 -4.11
CA ASN A 319 22.30 1.11 -4.48
C ASN A 319 22.56 2.03 -3.30
#